data_b00ef81f6ee9581933bf95e04ec867b9
#
_entry.id   b00ef81f6ee9581933bf95e04ec867b9
#
_cell.length_a   1.000
_cell.length_b   1.000
_cell.length_c   1.000
_cell.angle_alpha   90.00
_cell.angle_beta   90.00
_cell.angle_gamma   90.00
#
_symmetry.space_group_name_H-M   'P 1'
#
loop_
_entity.id
_entity.type
_entity.pdbx_description
1 polymer ?
#
loop_
_entity_poly.entity_id
_entity_poly.type
_entity_poly.pdbx_seq_one_letter_code
_entity_poly.pdbx_strand_id
1 'polypeptide(L)'
;EQASYMDAWDAYLAKNKKIVKFVPASGAASRMFKNLYEFLSADYKEPMNAFEKKFFSEIEKFAFYKALDKKCVENTGKDIPALVALGEYKEVVSNLLEPKGLNYGQLPKGLLLFHKYADTVRTAMEEHLAEGAMYAKNNAGEVNIHFTVSPEHQALFEQLVADKSGEYEEKFSVKYDVSFSIQKPSTDTVEADMGNTPFTG
;
A
#
# COMPACT_ATOMS: atom_id res chain seq x y z
N GLU A 1 -31.93 15.53 -1.24
CA GLU A 1 -30.95 15.13 -0.19
C GLU A 1 -29.50 15.44 -0.62
N GLN A 2 -29.01 15.02 -1.82
CA GLN A 2 -27.62 15.23 -2.24
C GLN A 2 -27.23 16.73 -2.33
N ALA A 3 -28.10 17.58 -2.89
CA ALA A 3 -27.89 19.01 -2.96
C ALA A 3 -27.75 19.65 -1.57
N SER A 4 -28.59 19.22 -0.62
CA SER A 4 -28.55 19.69 0.77
C SER A 4 -27.22 19.35 1.49
N TYR A 5 -26.61 18.21 1.18
CA TYR A 5 -25.29 17.88 1.75
C TYR A 5 -24.17 18.70 1.10
N MET A 6 -24.25 19.00 -0.19
CA MET A 6 -23.30 19.87 -0.88
C MET A 6 -23.37 21.30 -0.34
N ASP A 7 -24.56 21.85 -0.16
CA ASP A 7 -24.75 23.18 0.44
C ASP A 7 -24.19 23.24 1.86
N ALA A 8 -24.39 22.20 2.66
CA ALA A 8 -23.85 22.10 4.02
C ALA A 8 -22.32 22.04 4.01
N TRP A 9 -21.72 21.32 3.06
CA TRP A 9 -20.28 21.25 2.87
C TRP A 9 -19.69 22.60 2.46
N ASP A 10 -20.29 23.29 1.49
CA ASP A 10 -19.87 24.61 1.04
C ASP A 10 -19.95 25.65 2.18
N ALA A 11 -21.03 25.60 2.96
CA ALA A 11 -21.17 26.44 4.16
C ALA A 11 -20.14 26.12 5.24
N TYR A 12 -19.69 24.86 5.35
CA TYR A 12 -18.61 24.48 6.26
C TYR A 12 -17.25 25.01 5.77
N LEU A 13 -16.96 24.85 4.48
CA LEU A 13 -15.73 25.37 3.84
C LEU A 13 -15.59 26.89 4.00
N ALA A 14 -16.71 27.63 3.87
CA ALA A 14 -16.76 29.07 4.06
C ALA A 14 -16.34 29.54 5.46
N LYS A 15 -16.40 28.65 6.46
CA LYS A 15 -15.98 28.95 7.85
C LYS A 15 -14.47 28.85 8.07
N ASN A 16 -13.68 28.53 7.03
CA ASN A 16 -12.22 28.32 7.10
C ASN A 16 -11.78 27.38 8.25
N LYS A 17 -12.56 26.34 8.53
CA LYS A 17 -12.18 25.33 9.51
C LYS A 17 -11.10 24.41 8.94
N LYS A 18 -10.19 23.98 9.80
CA LYS A 18 -9.19 22.97 9.44
C LYS A 18 -9.90 21.64 9.15
N ILE A 19 -9.72 21.12 7.94
CA ILE A 19 -10.19 19.81 7.54
C ILE A 19 -9.00 18.85 7.65
N VAL A 20 -9.18 17.73 8.30
CA VAL A 20 -8.15 16.69 8.43
C VAL A 20 -8.66 15.38 7.87
N LYS A 21 -7.97 14.83 6.89
CA LYS A 21 -8.17 13.44 6.45
C LYS A 21 -7.40 12.53 7.40
N PHE A 22 -8.11 11.73 8.16
CA PHE A 22 -7.53 10.76 9.08
C PHE A 22 -7.41 9.39 8.41
N VAL A 23 -6.21 8.80 8.43
CA VAL A 23 -5.92 7.54 7.74
C VAL A 23 -5.22 6.56 8.68
N PRO A 24 -5.90 5.49 9.12
CA PRO A 24 -5.25 4.35 9.78
C PRO A 24 -4.37 3.60 8.77
N ALA A 25 -3.07 3.55 9.00
CA ALA A 25 -2.10 2.98 8.06
C ALA A 25 -1.15 1.94 8.68
N SER A 26 -1.42 1.50 9.90
CA SER A 26 -0.61 0.50 10.60
C SER A 26 -0.81 -0.93 10.11
N GLY A 27 -1.86 -1.19 9.29
CA GLY A 27 -2.25 -2.54 8.89
C GLY A 27 -1.15 -3.29 8.12
N ALA A 28 -0.74 -4.46 8.63
CA ALA A 28 0.20 -5.35 7.96
C ALA A 28 -0.38 -5.97 6.68
N ALA A 29 0.50 -6.25 5.72
CA ALA A 29 0.12 -6.90 4.46
C ALA A 29 0.26 -8.45 4.51
N SER A 30 0.79 -9.01 5.58
CA SER A 30 1.16 -10.43 5.67
C SER A 30 0.04 -11.41 5.31
N ARG A 31 -1.21 -11.13 5.72
CA ARG A 31 -2.37 -11.97 5.38
C ARG A 31 -2.66 -12.02 3.88
N MET A 32 -2.35 -10.95 3.14
CA MET A 32 -2.56 -10.89 1.69
C MET A 32 -1.67 -11.87 0.93
N PHE A 33 -0.51 -12.17 1.49
CA PHE A 33 0.51 -13.01 0.87
C PHE A 33 0.57 -14.43 1.44
N LYS A 34 -0.42 -14.82 2.28
CA LYS A 34 -0.45 -16.14 2.92
C LYS A 34 -0.18 -17.28 1.93
N ASN A 35 -0.92 -17.33 0.82
CA ASN A 35 -0.77 -18.40 -0.18
C ASN A 35 0.62 -18.40 -0.85
N LEU A 36 1.25 -17.23 -1.01
CA LEU A 36 2.60 -17.14 -1.55
C LEU A 36 3.66 -17.61 -0.55
N TYR A 37 3.46 -17.37 0.75
CA TYR A 37 4.30 -17.96 1.80
C TYR A 37 4.15 -19.49 1.87
N GLU A 38 2.92 -19.99 1.74
CA GLU A 38 2.66 -21.42 1.64
C GLU A 38 3.39 -22.04 0.44
N PHE A 39 3.37 -21.37 -0.72
CA PHE A 39 4.13 -21.80 -1.89
C PHE A 39 5.65 -21.79 -1.65
N LEU A 40 6.21 -20.75 -1.01
CA LEU A 40 7.63 -20.72 -0.68
C LEU A 40 8.06 -21.90 0.20
N SER A 41 7.22 -22.27 1.17
CA SER A 41 7.47 -23.33 2.15
C SER A 41 7.15 -24.73 1.62
N ALA A 42 6.44 -24.85 0.48
CA ALA A 42 6.04 -26.15 -0.08
C ALA A 42 7.25 -26.98 -0.53
N ASP A 43 7.10 -28.29 -0.58
CA ASP A 43 8.10 -29.25 -1.06
C ASP A 43 8.19 -29.32 -2.60
N TYR A 44 7.21 -28.78 -3.31
CA TYR A 44 7.20 -28.66 -4.78
C TYR A 44 7.76 -27.30 -5.23
N LYS A 45 8.26 -27.25 -6.47
CA LYS A 45 8.93 -26.05 -7.02
C LYS A 45 8.07 -25.27 -8.02
N GLU A 46 7.12 -25.93 -8.66
CA GLU A 46 6.26 -25.33 -9.69
C GLU A 46 4.86 -25.07 -9.15
N PRO A 47 4.13 -24.07 -9.69
CA PRO A 47 2.76 -23.78 -9.28
C PRO A 47 1.83 -24.97 -9.42
N MET A 48 1.25 -25.43 -8.32
CA MET A 48 0.40 -26.63 -8.29
C MET A 48 -1.09 -26.28 -8.19
N ASN A 49 -1.48 -25.40 -7.28
CA ASN A 49 -2.87 -25.06 -7.05
C ASN A 49 -3.37 -23.94 -7.98
N ALA A 50 -4.68 -23.70 -7.98
CA ALA A 50 -5.32 -22.72 -8.86
C ALA A 50 -4.86 -21.27 -8.58
N PHE A 51 -4.61 -20.93 -7.31
CA PHE A 51 -4.12 -19.60 -6.94
C PHE A 51 -2.72 -19.35 -7.50
N GLU A 52 -1.79 -20.28 -7.28
CA GLU A 52 -0.40 -20.17 -7.75
C GLU A 52 -0.32 -20.07 -9.28
N LYS A 53 -1.06 -20.94 -9.97
CA LYS A 53 -1.14 -20.90 -11.44
C LYS A 53 -1.69 -19.59 -11.96
N LYS A 54 -2.75 -19.08 -11.33
CA LYS A 54 -3.34 -17.79 -11.68
C LYS A 54 -2.39 -16.64 -11.39
N PHE A 55 -1.71 -16.64 -10.24
CA PHE A 55 -0.74 -15.62 -9.88
C PHE A 55 0.33 -15.45 -10.96
N PHE A 56 0.99 -16.53 -11.38
CA PHE A 56 2.03 -16.47 -12.40
C PHE A 56 1.49 -16.18 -13.81
N SER A 57 0.32 -16.68 -14.17
CA SER A 57 -0.29 -16.39 -15.48
C SER A 57 -0.74 -14.93 -15.62
N GLU A 58 -0.98 -14.24 -14.52
CA GLU A 58 -1.43 -12.85 -14.49
C GLU A 58 -0.41 -11.87 -13.88
N ILE A 59 0.81 -12.34 -13.60
CA ILE A 59 1.81 -11.56 -12.85
C ILE A 59 2.10 -10.19 -13.48
N GLU A 60 2.08 -10.06 -14.80
CA GLU A 60 2.28 -8.80 -15.52
C GLU A 60 1.18 -7.76 -15.29
N LYS A 61 0.01 -8.20 -14.82
CA LYS A 61 -1.11 -7.30 -14.55
C LYS A 61 -0.97 -6.55 -13.24
N PHE A 62 -0.15 -7.05 -12.31
CA PHE A 62 0.04 -6.41 -11.01
C PHE A 62 0.83 -5.09 -11.13
N ALA A 63 0.46 -4.12 -10.30
CA ALA A 63 1.10 -2.80 -10.26
C ALA A 63 2.60 -2.89 -9.93
N PHE A 64 2.99 -3.83 -9.08
CA PHE A 64 4.37 -4.06 -8.66
C PHE A 64 5.23 -4.81 -9.69
N TYR A 65 4.68 -5.29 -10.80
CA TYR A 65 5.39 -6.17 -11.75
C TYR A 65 6.74 -5.60 -12.19
N LYS A 66 6.77 -4.35 -12.67
CA LYS A 66 8.01 -3.71 -13.15
C LYS A 66 9.06 -3.56 -12.04
N ALA A 67 8.61 -3.23 -10.83
CA ALA A 67 9.52 -3.11 -9.68
C ALA A 67 10.07 -4.49 -9.27
N LEU A 68 9.23 -5.53 -9.29
CA LEU A 68 9.63 -6.90 -9.00
C LEU A 68 10.60 -7.43 -10.07
N ASP A 69 10.29 -7.22 -11.34
CA ASP A 69 11.16 -7.64 -12.46
C ASP A 69 12.55 -7.03 -12.33
N LYS A 70 12.62 -5.72 -12.06
CA LYS A 70 13.89 -5.04 -11.79
C LYS A 70 14.65 -5.69 -10.63
N LYS A 71 13.96 -6.02 -9.53
CA LYS A 71 14.60 -6.70 -8.38
C LYS A 71 15.07 -8.11 -8.71
N CYS A 72 14.34 -8.85 -9.50
CA CYS A 72 14.77 -10.15 -10.01
C CYS A 72 16.06 -10.02 -10.82
N VAL A 73 16.14 -9.06 -11.74
CA VAL A 73 17.34 -8.81 -12.54
C VAL A 73 18.51 -8.39 -11.65
N GLU A 74 18.32 -7.48 -10.72
CA GLU A 74 19.36 -7.03 -9.78
C GLU A 74 19.95 -8.20 -8.96
N ASN A 75 19.11 -9.12 -8.48
CA ASN A 75 19.51 -10.19 -7.58
C ASN A 75 19.98 -11.47 -8.28
N THR A 76 19.50 -11.73 -9.50
CA THR A 76 19.74 -13.02 -10.18
C THR A 76 20.36 -12.88 -11.58
N GLY A 77 20.39 -11.68 -12.13
CA GLY A 77 20.76 -11.42 -13.53
C GLY A 77 19.68 -11.86 -14.55
N LYS A 78 18.49 -12.25 -14.10
CA LYS A 78 17.40 -12.74 -14.94
C LYS A 78 16.10 -11.98 -14.64
N ASP A 79 15.33 -11.69 -15.68
CA ASP A 79 13.97 -11.15 -15.56
C ASP A 79 12.95 -12.23 -15.14
N ILE A 80 11.74 -11.83 -14.81
CA ILE A 80 10.68 -12.76 -14.39
C ILE A 80 10.38 -13.81 -15.47
N PRO A 81 10.23 -13.47 -16.77
CA PRO A 81 10.02 -14.48 -17.81
C PRO A 81 11.11 -15.53 -17.88
N ALA A 82 12.38 -15.12 -17.75
CA ALA A 82 13.50 -16.05 -17.76
C ALA A 82 13.51 -16.97 -16.52
N LEU A 83 13.23 -16.44 -15.34
CA LEU A 83 13.11 -17.24 -14.12
C LEU A 83 11.97 -18.26 -14.22
N VAL A 84 10.81 -17.85 -14.73
CA VAL A 84 9.66 -18.74 -14.96
C VAL A 84 9.98 -19.83 -15.99
N ALA A 85 10.65 -19.48 -17.09
CA ALA A 85 11.05 -20.44 -18.12
C ALA A 85 12.04 -21.51 -17.59
N LEU A 86 12.82 -21.18 -16.56
CA LEU A 86 13.75 -22.08 -15.87
C LEU A 86 13.10 -22.87 -14.72
N GLY A 87 11.81 -22.64 -14.43
CA GLY A 87 11.13 -23.25 -13.29
C GLY A 87 11.50 -22.63 -11.92
N GLU A 88 12.17 -21.45 -11.92
CA GLU A 88 12.64 -20.75 -10.72
C GLU A 88 11.52 -19.86 -10.11
N TYR A 89 10.29 -20.38 -10.03
CA TYR A 89 9.11 -19.65 -9.54
C TYR A 89 9.27 -19.11 -8.11
N LYS A 90 9.90 -19.90 -7.22
CA LYS A 90 10.11 -19.50 -5.83
C LYS A 90 11.06 -18.30 -5.73
N GLU A 91 12.01 -18.17 -6.63
CA GLU A 91 12.90 -17.01 -6.66
C GLU A 91 12.14 -15.71 -6.95
N VAL A 92 11.15 -15.75 -7.85
CA VAL A 92 10.27 -14.61 -8.12
C VAL A 92 9.48 -14.23 -6.87
N VAL A 93 8.88 -15.22 -6.18
CA VAL A 93 8.10 -14.95 -4.95
C VAL A 93 8.99 -14.47 -3.80
N SER A 94 10.18 -15.03 -3.66
CA SER A 94 11.17 -14.58 -2.68
C SER A 94 11.57 -13.12 -2.91
N ASN A 95 11.81 -12.70 -4.16
CA ASN A 95 12.07 -11.30 -4.51
C ASN A 95 10.87 -10.37 -4.27
N LEU A 96 9.64 -10.89 -4.27
CA LEU A 96 8.47 -10.10 -3.88
C LEU A 96 8.39 -9.91 -2.36
N LEU A 97 8.55 -10.98 -1.58
CA LEU A 97 8.18 -11.01 -0.16
C LEU A 97 9.32 -10.71 0.80
N GLU A 98 10.55 -11.10 0.46
CA GLU A 98 11.70 -11.07 1.38
C GLU A 98 12.50 -9.75 1.29
N PRO A 99 13.30 -9.42 2.34
CA PRO A 99 14.09 -8.17 2.40
C PRO A 99 15.11 -8.02 1.27
N LYS A 100 15.58 -9.10 0.65
CA LYS A 100 16.49 -9.03 -0.50
C LYS A 100 15.82 -8.40 -1.74
N GLY A 101 14.49 -8.44 -1.81
CA GLY A 101 13.70 -7.93 -2.94
C GLY A 101 12.85 -6.72 -2.56
N LEU A 102 11.54 -6.79 -2.81
CA LEU A 102 10.60 -5.71 -2.49
C LEU A 102 10.15 -5.68 -1.02
N ASN A 103 10.43 -6.72 -0.25
CA ASN A 103 10.11 -6.85 1.17
C ASN A 103 8.59 -6.72 1.50
N TYR A 104 7.72 -7.07 0.55
CA TYR A 104 6.27 -6.91 0.72
C TYR A 104 5.69 -7.73 1.86
N GLY A 105 6.38 -8.77 2.29
CA GLY A 105 5.99 -9.60 3.42
C GLY A 105 6.06 -8.90 4.78
N GLN A 106 6.87 -7.85 4.90
CA GLN A 106 7.08 -7.12 6.16
C GLN A 106 6.55 -5.68 6.11
N LEU A 107 6.22 -5.16 4.91
CA LEU A 107 5.75 -3.80 4.76
C LEU A 107 4.25 -3.67 5.08
N PRO A 108 3.80 -2.52 5.59
CA PRO A 108 2.39 -2.22 5.76
C PRO A 108 1.74 -1.99 4.40
N LYS A 109 0.42 -2.25 4.31
CA LYS A 109 -0.35 -2.10 3.05
C LYS A 109 -0.20 -0.73 2.41
N GLY A 110 -0.05 0.32 3.21
CA GLY A 110 0.09 1.69 2.74
C GLY A 110 1.29 1.92 1.82
N LEU A 111 2.35 1.12 1.96
CA LEU A 111 3.60 1.27 1.21
C LEU A 111 3.71 0.34 -0.01
N LEU A 112 2.69 -0.47 -0.30
CA LEU A 112 2.71 -1.41 -1.41
C LEU A 112 2.14 -0.79 -2.69
N LEU A 113 2.73 -1.15 -3.84
CA LEU A 113 2.26 -0.73 -5.17
C LEU A 113 1.08 -1.59 -5.59
N PHE A 114 -0.14 -1.12 -5.35
CA PHE A 114 -1.35 -1.84 -5.73
C PHE A 114 -2.21 -1.13 -6.78
N HIS A 115 -2.01 0.16 -6.97
CA HIS A 115 -2.81 0.95 -7.89
C HIS A 115 -2.06 1.12 -9.21
N LYS A 116 -2.63 0.59 -10.30
CA LYS A 116 -2.07 0.67 -11.65
C LYS A 116 -2.97 1.54 -12.52
N TYR A 117 -2.37 2.56 -13.09
CA TYR A 117 -2.97 3.46 -14.07
C TYR A 117 -2.31 3.27 -15.44
N ALA A 118 -2.80 3.96 -16.46
CA ALA A 118 -2.29 3.81 -17.82
C ALA A 118 -0.79 4.15 -17.94
N ASP A 119 -0.35 5.16 -17.19
CA ASP A 119 0.98 5.76 -17.27
C ASP A 119 1.80 5.65 -15.97
N THR A 120 1.18 5.24 -14.86
CA THR A 120 1.84 5.22 -13.56
C THR A 120 1.32 4.10 -12.65
N VAL A 121 2.07 3.83 -11.60
CA VAL A 121 1.66 2.98 -10.47
C VAL A 121 1.81 3.76 -9.18
N ARG A 122 0.96 3.50 -8.18
CA ARG A 122 0.96 4.19 -6.90
C ARG A 122 0.83 3.23 -5.73
N THR A 123 1.41 3.63 -4.61
CA THR A 123 1.11 3.03 -3.31
C THR A 123 -0.26 3.48 -2.80
N ALA A 124 -0.82 2.76 -1.83
CA ALA A 124 -2.06 3.20 -1.20
C ALA A 124 -1.91 4.55 -0.49
N MET A 125 -0.71 4.85 0.05
CA MET A 125 -0.43 6.16 0.64
C MET A 125 -0.45 7.29 -0.39
N GLU A 126 0.13 7.09 -1.58
CA GLU A 126 0.04 8.06 -2.68
C GLU A 126 -1.41 8.31 -3.11
N GLU A 127 -2.26 7.27 -3.10
CA GLU A 127 -3.70 7.46 -3.33
C GLU A 127 -4.33 8.36 -2.27
N HIS A 128 -3.95 8.21 -0.99
CA HIS A 128 -4.45 9.10 0.06
C HIS A 128 -4.01 10.55 -0.11
N LEU A 129 -2.81 10.80 -0.66
CA LEU A 129 -2.38 12.16 -1.04
C LEU A 129 -3.27 12.70 -2.16
N ALA A 130 -3.47 11.94 -3.23
CA ALA A 130 -4.33 12.33 -4.36
C ALA A 130 -5.79 12.59 -3.93
N GLU A 131 -6.37 11.68 -3.15
CA GLU A 131 -7.72 11.82 -2.60
C GLU A 131 -7.83 13.05 -1.69
N GLY A 132 -6.83 13.30 -0.85
CA GLY A 132 -6.77 14.49 0.00
C GLY A 132 -6.87 15.77 -0.82
N ALA A 133 -6.13 15.86 -1.93
CA ALA A 133 -6.17 16.99 -2.83
C ALA A 133 -7.53 17.15 -3.54
N MET A 134 -8.20 16.05 -3.86
CA MET A 134 -9.49 16.08 -4.55
C MET A 134 -10.68 16.39 -3.63
N TYR A 135 -10.66 15.86 -2.40
CA TYR A 135 -11.86 15.84 -1.56
C TYR A 135 -11.71 16.48 -0.18
N ALA A 136 -10.49 16.76 0.28
CA ALA A 136 -10.23 17.26 1.65
C ALA A 136 -9.40 18.55 1.69
N LYS A 137 -9.28 19.26 0.57
CA LYS A 137 -8.63 20.57 0.56
C LYS A 137 -9.59 21.65 1.07
N ASN A 138 -9.05 22.63 1.79
CA ASN A 138 -9.77 23.83 2.15
C ASN A 138 -9.75 24.88 1.01
N ASN A 139 -10.39 26.03 1.22
CA ASN A 139 -10.45 27.11 0.23
C ASN A 139 -9.08 27.76 -0.05
N ALA A 140 -8.09 27.60 0.84
CA ALA A 140 -6.72 28.08 0.64
C ALA A 140 -5.85 27.07 -0.14
N GLY A 141 -6.38 25.92 -0.52
CA GLY A 141 -5.63 24.86 -1.19
C GLY A 141 -4.78 24.02 -0.23
N GLU A 142 -5.03 24.08 1.08
CA GLU A 142 -4.32 23.30 2.08
C GLU A 142 -4.99 21.93 2.25
N VAL A 143 -4.17 20.88 2.32
CA VAL A 143 -4.58 19.49 2.53
C VAL A 143 -3.88 18.97 3.78
N ASN A 144 -4.65 18.73 4.83
CA ASN A 144 -4.12 18.16 6.07
C ASN A 144 -4.46 16.67 6.12
N ILE A 145 -3.44 15.84 6.26
CA ILE A 145 -3.61 14.39 6.38
C ILE A 145 -2.89 13.93 7.65
N HIS A 146 -3.58 13.11 8.44
CA HIS A 146 -3.01 12.48 9.61
C HIS A 146 -3.01 10.97 9.44
N PHE A 147 -1.82 10.35 9.51
CA PHE A 147 -1.65 8.90 9.45
C PHE A 147 -1.36 8.34 10.84
N THR A 148 -2.03 7.25 11.20
CA THR A 148 -1.56 6.39 12.30
C THR A 148 -0.78 5.23 11.74
N VAL A 149 0.44 5.03 12.22
CA VAL A 149 1.38 4.03 11.70
C VAL A 149 1.96 3.19 12.84
N SER A 150 2.52 2.03 12.50
CA SER A 150 3.32 1.28 13.46
C SER A 150 4.72 1.91 13.64
N PRO A 151 5.33 1.80 14.83
CA PRO A 151 6.62 2.44 15.13
C PRO A 151 7.72 2.08 14.14
N GLU A 152 7.80 0.81 13.76
CA GLU A 152 8.83 0.27 12.87
C GLU A 152 8.74 0.79 11.44
N HIS A 153 7.56 1.30 11.02
CA HIS A 153 7.34 1.76 9.65
C HIS A 153 7.24 3.28 9.51
N GLN A 154 7.23 4.04 10.60
CA GLN A 154 7.04 5.50 10.56
C GLN A 154 8.05 6.17 9.62
N ALA A 155 9.32 5.84 9.75
CA ALA A 155 10.38 6.44 8.92
C ALA A 155 10.17 6.20 7.42
N LEU A 156 9.65 5.02 7.04
CA LEU A 156 9.34 4.71 5.64
C LEU A 156 8.16 5.54 5.10
N PHE A 157 7.15 5.78 5.93
CA PHE A 157 6.04 6.65 5.55
C PHE A 157 6.48 8.11 5.42
N GLU A 158 7.28 8.61 6.36
CA GLU A 158 7.84 9.96 6.30
C GLU A 158 8.70 10.17 5.05
N GLN A 159 9.53 9.18 4.71
CA GLN A 159 10.34 9.21 3.49
C GLN A 159 9.48 9.26 2.24
N LEU A 160 8.43 8.42 2.16
CA LEU A 160 7.53 8.42 1.01
C LEU A 160 6.83 9.78 0.84
N VAL A 161 6.39 10.41 1.93
CA VAL A 161 5.80 11.76 1.90
C VAL A 161 6.81 12.77 1.39
N ALA A 162 8.03 12.75 1.93
CA ALA A 162 9.09 13.66 1.50
C ALA A 162 9.40 13.53 -0.01
N ASP A 163 9.42 12.29 -0.50
CA ASP A 163 9.73 12.01 -1.91
C ASP A 163 8.60 12.39 -2.87
N LYS A 164 7.34 12.28 -2.41
CA LYS A 164 6.16 12.33 -3.28
C LYS A 164 5.29 13.57 -3.13
N SER A 165 5.27 14.22 -1.97
CA SER A 165 4.37 15.36 -1.74
C SER A 165 4.55 16.48 -2.75
N GLY A 166 5.79 16.81 -3.12
CA GLY A 166 6.08 17.87 -4.09
C GLY A 166 5.47 17.62 -5.47
N GLU A 167 5.53 16.38 -5.97
CA GLU A 167 4.90 15.98 -7.25
C GLU A 167 3.38 16.19 -7.21
N TYR A 168 2.74 15.79 -6.10
CA TYR A 168 1.30 15.92 -5.92
C TYR A 168 0.88 17.37 -5.63
N GLU A 169 1.69 18.15 -4.91
CA GLU A 169 1.47 19.59 -4.69
C GLU A 169 1.42 20.34 -6.02
N GLU A 170 2.39 20.07 -6.90
CA GLU A 170 2.44 20.67 -8.24
C GLU A 170 1.24 20.23 -9.08
N LYS A 171 0.98 18.92 -9.14
CA LYS A 171 -0.09 18.34 -9.96
C LYS A 171 -1.48 18.86 -9.60
N PHE A 172 -1.77 19.04 -8.32
CA PHE A 172 -3.11 19.41 -7.83
C PHE A 172 -3.21 20.87 -7.37
N SER A 173 -2.12 21.64 -7.45
CA SER A 173 -2.04 23.03 -6.94
C SER A 173 -2.52 23.15 -5.48
N VAL A 174 -1.94 22.34 -4.62
CA VAL A 174 -2.24 22.27 -3.18
C VAL A 174 -0.97 22.33 -2.33
N LYS A 175 -1.13 22.49 -1.03
CA LYS A 175 -0.08 22.35 -0.02
C LYS A 175 -0.47 21.25 0.95
N TYR A 176 0.43 20.28 1.15
CA TYR A 176 0.22 19.21 2.14
C TYR A 176 0.82 19.57 3.51
N ASP A 177 0.00 19.35 4.55
CA ASP A 177 0.43 19.25 5.95
C ASP A 177 0.17 17.81 6.40
N VAL A 178 1.22 16.97 6.39
CA VAL A 178 1.12 15.56 6.76
C VAL A 178 1.70 15.34 8.14
N SER A 179 0.93 14.72 9.00
CA SER A 179 1.33 14.39 10.36
C SER A 179 1.16 12.90 10.65
N PHE A 180 1.92 12.41 11.61
CA PHE A 180 1.94 11.00 12.00
C PHE A 180 1.70 10.84 13.50
N SER A 181 1.07 9.73 13.86
CA SER A 181 1.06 9.22 15.24
C SER A 181 1.28 7.72 15.25
N ILE A 182 1.82 7.24 16.35
CA ILE A 182 2.01 5.80 16.55
C ILE A 182 0.70 5.20 17.05
N GLN A 183 0.27 4.11 16.40
CA GLN A 183 -0.86 3.33 16.88
C GLN A 183 -0.54 2.73 18.26
N LYS A 184 -1.46 2.92 19.20
CA LYS A 184 -1.34 2.32 20.53
C LYS A 184 -1.86 0.89 20.50
N PRO A 185 -1.17 -0.08 21.12
CA PRO A 185 -1.63 -1.47 21.19
C PRO A 185 -3.05 -1.62 21.77
N SER A 186 -3.46 -0.70 22.65
CA SER A 186 -4.83 -0.67 23.19
C SER A 186 -5.92 -0.33 22.18
N THR A 187 -5.56 0.11 20.96
CA THR A 187 -6.48 0.42 19.88
C THR A 187 -6.45 -0.63 18.76
N ASP A 188 -5.70 -1.70 18.95
CA ASP A 188 -5.65 -2.80 17.98
C ASP A 188 -7.01 -3.51 17.93
N THR A 189 -7.35 -3.95 16.72
CA THR A 189 -8.58 -4.69 16.52
C THR A 189 -8.48 -6.05 17.21
N VAL A 190 -9.47 -6.37 18.02
CA VAL A 190 -9.61 -7.71 18.61
C VAL A 190 -10.41 -8.56 17.64
N GLU A 191 -9.83 -9.66 17.21
CA GLU A 191 -10.51 -10.70 16.43
C GLU A 191 -10.86 -11.89 17.35
N ALA A 192 -11.80 -12.71 16.93
CA ALA A 192 -12.14 -13.96 17.60
C ALA A 192 -11.93 -15.14 16.65
N ASP A 193 -11.36 -16.22 17.17
CA ASP A 193 -11.26 -17.48 16.43
C ASP A 193 -12.62 -18.18 16.32
N MET A 194 -12.65 -19.33 15.65
CA MET A 194 -13.88 -20.13 15.51
C MET A 194 -14.45 -20.63 16.85
N GLY A 195 -13.66 -20.59 17.93
CA GLY A 195 -14.05 -20.90 19.29
C GLY A 195 -14.48 -19.68 20.13
N ASN A 196 -14.61 -18.49 19.50
CA ASN A 196 -14.86 -17.20 20.15
C ASN A 196 -13.77 -16.77 21.15
N THR A 197 -12.54 -17.25 20.99
CA THR A 197 -11.41 -16.79 21.81
C THR A 197 -10.87 -15.51 21.21
N PRO A 198 -10.85 -14.39 21.95
CA PRO A 198 -10.32 -13.13 21.44
C PRO A 198 -8.79 -13.20 21.26
N PHE A 199 -8.30 -12.62 20.15
CA PHE A 199 -6.86 -12.42 19.93
C PHE A 199 -6.64 -11.09 19.20
N THR A 200 -5.45 -10.52 19.35
CA THR A 200 -5.00 -9.34 18.58
C THR A 200 -4.37 -9.81 17.28
N GLY A 201 -4.84 -9.30 16.16
CA GLY A 201 -4.40 -9.66 14.84
C GLY A 201 -3.17 -8.92 14.34
#